data_9b81efcfc91e86d8636c1e0bc7223afb
#
_entry.id   9b81efcfc91e86d8636c1e0bc7223afb
#
_cell.length_a   1.000
_cell.length_b   1.000
_cell.length_c   1.000
_cell.angle_alpha   90.00
_cell.angle_beta   90.00
_cell.angle_gamma   90.00
#
_symmetry.space_group_name_H-M   'P 1'
#
loop_
_entity.id
_entity.type
_entity.pdbx_description
1 polymer ?
#
loop_
_entity_poly.entity_id
_entity_poly.type
_entity_poly.pdbx_seq_one_letter_code
_entity_poly.pdbx_strand_id
1 'polypeptide(L)'
;LRGSSIASGGGRIDVAGSSDGDGAGIELDGGSSITAGSGLVVLRAGNAGASDAIRLAGTVSSGTAVNLRPGGVDADGAATDFTGEAILLGTTGNGFALDGGELARISAPRLVVGSSLHAGAIQVQGAIARTGDLTLQNDGGSGGIQVQAALDVGSGTLALSTGGSITQSATGAITAHSLLARADGDVLLAAAQNNVAATTLAGNAGGDFEYQDVDALAIGNVTATGFDAGSGTLASIGASGIQAGGDVFVRNLQGDLVLGADVSGTNIDLVIANTLQNTAGASLLASGDWRVWASTWVGESRGGLAGNGALPNLYGCQFQGACGVSVPGASDHFIYVQQPVAVITFDDATREYGLPNPLFTFSVSGAILGDTAANVASGSATSPATVGSDVGAYPISGSFTSAAGYQLQFVPGTLRITPATLVFTADPFVRYLGTPNPLFTGTVTGFRNGDTVESVFGTTPVWSSPAGILSPIGYYPVNGGTSAKNYVFVQAPGNATALQVIPLPQLSSTPTDLISDPVNTYLYDRNIAGAPVCAVNATLDDQALAASGDALSTEWSKVRSRPNLVNCFDAERRSGCSDF
;
A
#
# COMPACT_ATOMS: atom_id res chain seq x y z
N LEU A 1 37.12 56.89 -17.40
CA LEU A 1 37.66 57.60 -16.27
C LEU A 1 39.11 57.20 -16.01
N ARG A 2 40.00 58.16 -15.88
CA ARG A 2 41.42 57.94 -15.59
C ARG A 2 41.81 58.78 -14.40
N GLY A 3 42.18 58.10 -13.29
CA GLY A 3 42.59 58.77 -12.06
C GLY A 3 41.52 59.71 -11.50
N SER A 4 40.25 59.46 -11.73
CA SER A 4 39.14 60.38 -11.48
C SER A 4 37.96 59.69 -10.82
N SER A 5 37.09 60.44 -10.14
CA SER A 5 35.93 59.92 -9.49
C SER A 5 34.63 60.61 -9.90
N ILE A 6 33.56 59.87 -9.98
CA ILE A 6 32.18 60.35 -10.04
C ILE A 6 31.55 60.02 -8.69
N ALA A 7 31.06 60.99 -7.98
CA ALA A 7 30.48 60.75 -6.65
C ALA A 7 29.16 61.51 -6.49
N SER A 8 28.20 60.82 -5.85
CA SER A 8 26.94 61.41 -5.37
C SER A 8 26.65 60.96 -3.94
N GLY A 9 26.23 61.85 -3.07
CA GLY A 9 25.91 61.53 -1.71
C GLY A 9 24.65 60.67 -1.53
N GLY A 10 23.71 60.78 -2.43
CA GLY A 10 22.43 60.04 -2.42
C GLY A 10 21.67 60.06 -3.69
N GLY A 11 22.16 60.85 -4.68
CA GLY A 11 21.54 60.90 -6.03
C GLY A 11 21.94 59.69 -6.88
N ARG A 12 21.09 59.38 -7.84
CA ARG A 12 21.38 58.38 -8.89
C ARG A 12 22.57 58.85 -9.74
N ILE A 13 23.45 57.94 -10.07
CA ILE A 13 24.47 58.10 -11.11
C ILE A 13 24.11 57.23 -12.29
N ASP A 14 24.01 57.81 -13.47
CA ASP A 14 23.73 57.11 -14.73
C ASP A 14 24.88 57.42 -15.70
N VAL A 15 25.59 56.39 -16.12
CA VAL A 15 26.70 56.50 -17.05
C VAL A 15 26.39 55.65 -18.26
N ALA A 16 26.40 56.25 -19.45
CA ALA A 16 26.26 55.57 -20.70
C ALA A 16 27.45 55.88 -21.60
N GLY A 17 27.96 54.87 -22.30
CA GLY A 17 29.04 55.03 -23.25
C GLY A 17 29.03 53.92 -24.31
N SER A 18 29.34 54.29 -25.52
CA SER A 18 29.53 53.36 -26.62
C SER A 18 30.83 53.61 -27.35
N SER A 19 31.40 52.58 -27.94
CA SER A 19 32.59 52.63 -28.79
C SER A 19 32.33 51.87 -30.07
N ASP A 20 32.92 52.34 -31.15
CA ASP A 20 32.90 51.69 -32.47
C ASP A 20 34.30 51.18 -32.88
N GLY A 21 35.27 51.20 -31.97
CA GLY A 21 36.65 50.78 -32.17
C GLY A 21 37.16 49.83 -31.09
N ASP A 22 38.48 49.86 -30.85
CA ASP A 22 39.17 49.00 -29.92
C ASP A 22 39.01 49.41 -28.42
N GLY A 23 38.38 50.56 -28.15
CA GLY A 23 38.13 51.05 -26.81
C GLY A 23 36.83 50.51 -26.23
N ALA A 24 36.73 50.44 -24.90
CA ALA A 24 35.47 50.14 -24.22
C ALA A 24 34.52 51.36 -24.26
N GLY A 25 33.20 51.10 -24.28
CA GLY A 25 32.21 52.16 -24.12
C GLY A 25 32.29 52.79 -22.72
N ILE A 26 32.56 51.97 -21.69
CA ILE A 26 32.91 52.43 -20.33
C ILE A 26 34.23 51.81 -19.93
N GLU A 27 35.20 52.67 -19.55
CA GLU A 27 36.48 52.22 -19.00
C GLU A 27 36.77 52.98 -17.71
N LEU A 28 37.00 52.24 -16.61
CA LEU A 28 37.50 52.75 -15.34
C LEU A 28 38.89 52.19 -15.10
N ASP A 29 39.93 53.05 -15.07
CA ASP A 29 41.26 52.60 -14.68
C ASP A 29 41.39 52.37 -13.18
N GLY A 30 42.50 51.75 -12.74
CA GLY A 30 42.69 51.35 -11.34
C GLY A 30 42.72 52.50 -10.29
N GLY A 31 42.79 53.74 -10.75
CA GLY A 31 42.73 54.94 -9.88
C GLY A 31 41.38 55.64 -9.90
N SER A 32 40.38 55.06 -10.59
CA SER A 32 39.08 55.71 -10.80
C SER A 32 37.99 55.05 -9.96
N SER A 33 36.95 55.82 -9.63
CA SER A 33 35.80 55.32 -8.90
C SER A 33 34.48 55.95 -9.32
N ILE A 34 33.40 55.18 -9.22
CA ILE A 34 32.03 55.66 -9.28
C ILE A 34 31.36 55.32 -7.94
N THR A 35 30.89 56.31 -7.21
CA THR A 35 30.34 56.15 -5.88
C THR A 35 29.03 56.90 -5.75
N ALA A 36 27.91 56.19 -5.61
CA ALA A 36 26.62 56.76 -5.25
C ALA A 36 26.25 56.36 -3.82
N GLY A 37 26.47 57.19 -2.82
CA GLY A 37 26.17 56.88 -1.45
C GLY A 37 24.94 56.01 -1.27
N SER A 38 23.78 56.58 -0.99
CA SER A 38 22.51 55.82 -0.95
C SER A 38 21.78 55.77 -2.29
N GLY A 39 22.39 56.28 -3.40
CA GLY A 39 21.80 56.31 -4.71
C GLY A 39 22.04 55.03 -5.52
N LEU A 40 21.26 54.87 -6.61
CA LEU A 40 21.43 53.82 -7.61
C LEU A 40 22.57 54.21 -8.57
N VAL A 41 23.44 53.29 -8.94
CA VAL A 41 24.38 53.39 -10.05
C VAL A 41 23.86 52.61 -11.23
N VAL A 42 23.76 53.19 -12.40
CA VAL A 42 23.40 52.54 -13.66
C VAL A 42 24.54 52.73 -14.66
N LEU A 43 25.07 51.64 -15.18
CA LEU A 43 26.10 51.62 -16.19
C LEU A 43 25.56 50.95 -17.45
N ARG A 44 25.57 51.68 -18.57
CA ARG A 44 25.22 51.22 -19.91
C ARG A 44 26.43 51.28 -20.81
N ALA A 45 26.89 50.15 -21.26
CA ALA A 45 28.09 50.12 -22.08
C ALA A 45 27.85 49.30 -23.35
N GLY A 46 28.35 49.78 -24.47
CA GLY A 46 28.28 49.09 -25.76
C GLY A 46 29.56 49.22 -26.55
N ASN A 47 29.82 48.24 -27.38
CA ASN A 47 30.93 48.27 -28.32
C ASN A 47 30.54 47.59 -29.62
N ALA A 48 30.56 48.31 -30.72
CA ALA A 48 30.33 47.76 -32.07
C ALA A 48 31.59 47.13 -32.68
N GLY A 49 32.76 47.29 -32.02
CA GLY A 49 34.05 46.72 -32.41
C GLY A 49 34.32 45.34 -31.82
N ALA A 50 35.56 44.94 -31.81
CA ALA A 50 36.04 43.66 -31.33
C ALA A 50 36.59 43.65 -29.88
N SER A 51 36.13 44.55 -29.06
CA SER A 51 36.59 44.71 -27.67
C SER A 51 35.44 44.63 -26.66
N ASP A 52 35.78 44.49 -25.38
CA ASP A 52 34.79 44.54 -24.31
C ASP A 52 34.06 45.90 -24.30
N ALA A 53 32.75 45.88 -24.13
CA ALA A 53 31.96 47.10 -23.99
C ALA A 53 32.22 47.83 -22.68
N ILE A 54 32.59 47.11 -21.63
CA ILE A 54 32.84 47.64 -20.27
C ILE A 54 34.14 47.06 -19.71
N ARG A 55 34.98 47.91 -19.16
CA ARG A 55 36.24 47.55 -18.46
C ARG A 55 36.32 48.23 -17.10
N LEU A 56 36.38 47.43 -16.04
CA LEU A 56 36.37 47.92 -14.65
C LEU A 56 37.66 47.54 -13.96
N ALA A 57 38.74 48.35 -14.12
CA ALA A 57 39.91 48.27 -13.26
C ALA A 57 39.78 49.13 -12.00
N GLY A 58 38.87 50.10 -12.00
CA GLY A 58 38.46 50.92 -10.89
C GLY A 58 37.30 50.35 -10.09
N THR A 59 36.78 51.05 -9.08
CA THR A 59 35.72 50.61 -8.20
C THR A 59 34.38 51.24 -8.53
N VAL A 60 33.31 50.46 -8.42
CA VAL A 60 31.93 50.94 -8.48
C VAL A 60 31.24 50.64 -7.17
N SER A 61 30.67 51.61 -6.50
CA SER A 61 30.00 51.42 -5.24
C SER A 61 28.68 52.15 -5.13
N SER A 62 27.73 51.48 -4.44
CA SER A 62 26.40 52.01 -4.15
C SER A 62 25.88 51.42 -2.84
N GLY A 63 25.26 52.25 -2.01
CA GLY A 63 24.55 51.78 -0.84
C GLY A 63 23.15 51.20 -1.12
N THR A 64 22.69 51.26 -2.35
CA THR A 64 21.37 50.73 -2.74
C THR A 64 21.51 49.58 -3.76
N ALA A 65 21.96 49.85 -4.96
CA ALA A 65 22.16 48.86 -6.02
C ALA A 65 23.05 49.38 -7.15
N VAL A 66 23.63 48.46 -7.90
CA VAL A 66 24.24 48.71 -9.18
C VAL A 66 23.47 47.96 -10.24
N ASN A 67 23.11 48.63 -11.36
CA ASN A 67 22.59 47.99 -12.55
C ASN A 67 23.61 48.07 -13.67
N LEU A 68 23.88 46.95 -14.30
CA LEU A 68 24.78 46.82 -15.46
C LEU A 68 24.00 46.28 -16.64
N ARG A 69 24.11 46.90 -17.79
CA ARG A 69 23.47 46.37 -19.00
C ARG A 69 24.11 46.89 -20.29
N PRO A 70 23.92 46.15 -21.41
CA PRO A 70 24.32 46.64 -22.71
C PRO A 70 23.59 47.94 -23.09
N GLY A 71 24.27 48.84 -23.63
CA GLY A 71 23.71 50.11 -24.10
C GLY A 71 24.80 51.12 -24.44
N GLY A 72 24.41 52.35 -24.71
CA GLY A 72 25.33 53.38 -25.08
C GLY A 72 24.68 54.75 -25.12
N VAL A 73 25.15 55.57 -26.03
CA VAL A 73 24.54 56.86 -26.35
C VAL A 73 24.14 56.85 -27.82
N ASP A 74 23.01 57.44 -28.13
CA ASP A 74 22.57 57.65 -29.50
C ASP A 74 23.29 58.85 -30.14
N ALA A 75 22.95 59.19 -31.39
CA ALA A 75 23.55 60.29 -32.14
C ALA A 75 23.32 61.66 -31.48
N ASP A 76 22.29 61.78 -30.66
CA ASP A 76 21.96 63.04 -29.95
C ASP A 76 22.57 63.06 -28.55
N GLY A 77 23.32 62.01 -28.18
CA GLY A 77 23.97 61.87 -26.84
C GLY A 77 23.03 61.37 -25.75
N ALA A 78 21.82 60.92 -26.11
CA ALA A 78 20.92 60.33 -25.13
C ALA A 78 21.29 58.87 -24.83
N ALA A 79 21.14 58.44 -23.59
CA ALA A 79 21.43 57.08 -23.18
C ALA A 79 20.38 56.11 -23.81
N THR A 80 20.83 55.02 -24.42
CA THR A 80 20.03 54.03 -25.07
C THR A 80 20.45 52.63 -24.63
N ASP A 81 19.51 51.65 -24.67
CA ASP A 81 19.77 50.25 -24.33
C ASP A 81 19.94 49.40 -25.58
N PHE A 82 20.95 48.52 -25.61
CA PHE A 82 21.16 47.52 -26.65
C PHE A 82 20.54 46.19 -26.20
N THR A 83 19.23 46.10 -26.35
CA THR A 83 18.43 45.04 -25.70
C THR A 83 18.70 43.64 -26.24
N GLY A 84 19.18 43.50 -27.47
CA GLY A 84 19.45 42.20 -28.10
C GLY A 84 20.89 41.69 -27.94
N GLU A 85 21.79 42.46 -27.30
CA GLU A 85 23.17 42.07 -27.13
C GLU A 85 23.33 41.03 -26.02
N ALA A 86 24.20 40.02 -26.26
CA ALA A 86 24.47 39.02 -25.22
C ALA A 86 25.30 39.61 -24.05
N ILE A 87 25.05 39.15 -22.84
CA ILE A 87 25.82 39.46 -21.65
C ILE A 87 26.63 38.21 -21.26
N LEU A 88 27.96 38.41 -21.20
CA LEU A 88 28.90 37.34 -20.84
C LEU A 88 29.48 37.66 -19.43
N LEU A 89 29.38 36.72 -18.50
CA LEU A 89 29.81 36.87 -17.14
C LEU A 89 30.87 35.85 -16.77
N GLY A 90 31.87 36.26 -16.02
CA GLY A 90 33.01 35.46 -15.60
C GLY A 90 34.08 35.30 -16.68
N THR A 91 34.00 36.08 -17.75
CA THR A 91 34.94 36.02 -18.89
C THR A 91 35.15 37.40 -19.46
N THR A 92 36.20 37.57 -20.23
CA THR A 92 36.42 38.70 -21.12
C THR A 92 36.07 38.31 -22.56
N GLY A 93 35.66 39.26 -23.36
CA GLY A 93 35.32 38.98 -24.78
C GLY A 93 34.69 40.15 -25.48
N ASN A 94 34.33 39.96 -26.75
CA ASN A 94 33.70 41.01 -27.54
C ASN A 94 32.28 41.27 -27.02
N GLY A 95 31.88 42.55 -27.02
CA GLY A 95 30.58 42.98 -26.55
C GLY A 95 30.51 43.17 -25.04
N PHE A 96 29.35 42.94 -24.43
CA PHE A 96 29.16 43.19 -22.99
C PHE A 96 29.64 41.99 -22.18
N ALA A 97 30.89 42.02 -21.79
CA ALA A 97 31.52 40.98 -20.99
C ALA A 97 32.11 41.57 -19.68
N LEU A 98 32.06 40.80 -18.58
CA LEU A 98 32.68 41.13 -17.31
C LEU A 98 33.31 39.90 -16.71
N ASP A 99 34.61 39.97 -16.42
CA ASP A 99 35.27 38.89 -15.70
C ASP A 99 34.98 38.90 -14.18
N GLY A 100 35.40 37.82 -13.48
CA GLY A 100 35.20 37.72 -12.04
C GLY A 100 35.92 38.82 -11.25
N GLY A 101 37.06 39.33 -11.72
CA GLY A 101 37.81 40.40 -11.10
C GLY A 101 37.10 41.76 -11.19
N GLU A 102 36.49 42.03 -12.35
CA GLU A 102 35.68 43.21 -12.58
C GLU A 102 34.42 43.22 -11.72
N LEU A 103 33.72 42.08 -11.68
CA LEU A 103 32.52 41.90 -10.83
C LEU A 103 32.87 42.09 -9.36
N ALA A 104 34.04 41.65 -8.89
CA ALA A 104 34.50 41.83 -7.54
C ALA A 104 34.79 43.28 -7.14
N ARG A 105 34.95 44.19 -8.10
CA ARG A 105 35.16 45.65 -7.89
C ARG A 105 33.83 46.39 -7.71
N ILE A 106 32.72 45.71 -7.85
CA ILE A 106 31.38 46.26 -7.64
C ILE A 106 30.90 45.98 -6.24
N SER A 107 30.88 47.01 -5.41
CA SER A 107 30.44 46.95 -4.04
C SER A 107 29.04 47.53 -3.87
N ALA A 108 28.05 46.67 -3.82
CA ALA A 108 26.67 47.05 -3.58
C ALA A 108 25.89 45.89 -2.93
N PRO A 109 24.91 46.17 -2.07
CA PRO A 109 24.07 45.12 -1.51
C PRO A 109 23.28 44.34 -2.58
N ARG A 110 23.01 44.99 -3.71
CA ARG A 110 22.28 44.39 -4.85
C ARG A 110 23.00 44.71 -6.14
N LEU A 111 23.24 43.71 -6.96
CA LEU A 111 23.71 43.82 -8.34
C LEU A 111 22.65 43.28 -9.29
N VAL A 112 22.19 44.08 -10.21
CA VAL A 112 21.28 43.66 -11.26
C VAL A 112 22.01 43.74 -12.62
N VAL A 113 22.11 42.61 -13.31
CA VAL A 113 22.71 42.51 -14.63
C VAL A 113 21.59 42.27 -15.64
N GLY A 114 21.50 43.18 -16.63
CA GLY A 114 20.36 43.19 -17.55
C GLY A 114 19.18 44.03 -17.03
N SER A 115 18.01 43.80 -17.56
CA SER A 115 16.78 44.54 -17.24
C SER A 115 15.51 43.85 -17.77
N SER A 116 14.33 44.41 -17.43
CA SER A 116 13.03 43.93 -17.92
C SER A 116 12.87 44.01 -19.44
N LEU A 117 13.64 44.87 -20.14
CA LEU A 117 13.58 44.98 -21.62
C LEU A 117 14.77 44.28 -22.31
N HIS A 118 15.71 43.74 -21.55
CA HIS A 118 16.84 43.02 -22.16
C HIS A 118 16.35 41.72 -22.76
N ALA A 119 16.70 41.43 -24.01
CA ALA A 119 16.25 40.29 -24.79
C ALA A 119 17.38 39.33 -25.16
N GLY A 120 18.64 39.78 -25.07
CA GLY A 120 19.84 38.98 -25.36
C GLY A 120 20.07 37.89 -24.30
N ALA A 121 20.83 36.87 -24.67
CA ALA A 121 21.18 35.80 -23.72
C ALA A 121 22.11 36.33 -22.60
N ILE A 122 21.96 35.81 -21.40
CA ILE A 122 22.91 35.99 -20.31
C ILE A 122 23.63 34.67 -20.05
N GLN A 123 24.96 34.66 -20.15
CA GLN A 123 25.78 33.46 -20.03
C GLN A 123 26.81 33.64 -18.89
N VAL A 124 26.73 32.76 -17.89
CA VAL A 124 27.78 32.67 -16.85
C VAL A 124 28.81 31.64 -17.31
N GLN A 125 29.88 32.11 -17.93
CA GLN A 125 30.92 31.27 -18.55
C GLN A 125 32.12 31.00 -17.63
N GLY A 126 32.36 31.85 -16.66
CA GLY A 126 33.39 31.67 -15.63
C GLY A 126 32.82 31.79 -14.21
N ALA A 127 33.53 31.26 -13.25
CA ALA A 127 33.07 31.24 -11.85
C ALA A 127 32.89 32.67 -11.31
N ILE A 128 31.76 32.91 -10.69
CA ILE A 128 31.40 34.18 -10.05
C ILE A 128 31.19 33.91 -8.55
N ALA A 129 31.90 34.68 -7.71
CA ALA A 129 31.66 34.69 -6.28
C ALA A 129 31.50 36.14 -5.81
N ARG A 130 30.39 36.42 -5.13
CA ARG A 130 30.14 37.74 -4.55
C ARG A 130 29.35 37.65 -3.26
N THR A 131 29.39 38.71 -2.49
CA THR A 131 28.52 38.89 -1.31
C THR A 131 27.36 39.83 -1.67
N GLY A 132 26.14 39.49 -1.18
CA GLY A 132 24.90 40.23 -1.45
C GLY A 132 24.13 39.71 -2.66
N ASP A 133 22.99 40.32 -2.92
CA ASP A 133 22.03 39.81 -3.90
C ASP A 133 22.57 40.00 -5.34
N LEU A 134 22.26 39.04 -6.18
CA LEU A 134 22.52 39.09 -7.61
C LEU A 134 21.23 38.76 -8.39
N THR A 135 20.91 39.64 -9.32
CA THR A 135 19.82 39.38 -10.26
C THR A 135 20.40 39.36 -11.70
N LEU A 136 20.14 38.29 -12.43
CA LEU A 136 20.33 38.18 -13.87
C LEU A 136 18.95 38.28 -14.51
N GLN A 137 18.75 39.31 -15.34
CA GLN A 137 17.43 39.65 -15.86
C GLN A 137 17.44 39.95 -17.34
N ASN A 138 16.70 39.16 -18.12
CA ASN A 138 16.46 39.39 -19.55
C ASN A 138 15.03 39.01 -19.94
N ASP A 139 14.06 39.64 -19.29
CA ASP A 139 12.62 39.37 -19.49
C ASP A 139 12.08 39.89 -20.85
N GLY A 140 12.86 40.69 -21.58
CA GLY A 140 12.42 41.34 -22.83
C GLY A 140 12.38 40.44 -24.07
N GLY A 141 12.83 39.20 -23.97
CA GLY A 141 12.86 38.29 -25.14
C GLY A 141 13.31 36.87 -24.77
N SER A 142 13.47 36.01 -25.74
CA SER A 142 13.72 34.58 -25.59
C SER A 142 15.20 34.19 -25.44
N GLY A 143 16.11 35.12 -25.11
CA GLY A 143 17.56 34.88 -25.07
C GLY A 143 18.02 33.87 -24.03
N GLY A 144 17.26 33.67 -22.99
CA GLY A 144 17.55 32.72 -21.93
C GLY A 144 18.71 33.07 -20.99
N ILE A 145 18.87 32.33 -19.92
CA ILE A 145 19.99 32.41 -18.99
C ILE A 145 20.69 31.05 -18.94
N GLN A 146 22.01 31.05 -19.13
CA GLN A 146 22.83 29.85 -19.16
C GLN A 146 23.88 29.89 -18.04
N VAL A 147 23.76 29.01 -17.05
CA VAL A 147 24.72 28.88 -15.95
C VAL A 147 25.70 27.76 -16.28
N GLN A 148 26.83 28.14 -16.90
CA GLN A 148 27.85 27.19 -17.36
C GLN A 148 29.03 27.02 -16.40
N ALA A 149 29.16 27.92 -15.42
CA ALA A 149 30.19 27.89 -14.39
C ALA A 149 29.58 28.21 -13.03
N ALA A 150 30.32 27.94 -11.96
CA ALA A 150 29.86 28.14 -10.59
C ALA A 150 29.41 29.58 -10.31
N LEU A 151 28.25 29.71 -9.69
CA LEU A 151 27.63 30.98 -9.33
C LEU A 151 27.33 30.98 -7.81
N ASP A 152 28.14 31.72 -7.06
CA ASP A 152 28.07 31.77 -5.60
C ASP A 152 27.75 33.21 -5.12
N VAL A 153 26.61 33.35 -4.47
CA VAL A 153 26.21 34.61 -3.82
C VAL A 153 26.20 34.51 -2.30
N GLY A 154 26.68 33.38 -1.74
CA GLY A 154 26.78 33.13 -0.32
C GLY A 154 25.44 33.29 0.41
N SER A 155 25.36 34.24 1.33
CA SER A 155 24.15 34.55 2.09
C SER A 155 23.16 35.44 1.35
N GLY A 156 23.42 35.79 0.09
CA GLY A 156 22.53 36.62 -0.74
C GLY A 156 21.42 35.84 -1.42
N THR A 157 20.49 36.58 -2.00
CA THR A 157 19.48 36.05 -2.91
C THR A 157 19.99 36.05 -4.35
N LEU A 158 19.92 34.92 -5.02
CA LEU A 158 20.08 34.84 -6.47
C LEU A 158 18.73 34.87 -7.16
N ALA A 159 18.57 35.76 -8.11
CA ALA A 159 17.40 35.79 -8.98
C ALA A 159 17.83 35.63 -10.43
N LEU A 160 17.21 34.65 -11.10
CA LEU A 160 17.32 34.40 -12.53
C LEU A 160 15.94 34.65 -13.12
N SER A 161 15.79 35.66 -13.96
CA SER A 161 14.51 36.05 -14.55
C SER A 161 14.66 36.28 -16.07
N THR A 162 13.91 35.54 -16.88
CA THR A 162 14.07 35.52 -18.31
C THR A 162 12.77 35.29 -19.06
N GLY A 163 12.61 35.90 -20.24
CA GLY A 163 11.58 35.52 -21.20
C GLY A 163 11.95 34.28 -22.04
N GLY A 164 13.13 33.69 -21.86
CA GLY A 164 13.54 32.42 -22.47
C GLY A 164 13.53 31.27 -21.45
N SER A 165 14.48 30.34 -21.59
CA SER A 165 14.71 29.26 -20.63
C SER A 165 15.93 29.52 -19.77
N ILE A 166 15.94 28.96 -18.56
CA ILE A 166 17.09 28.90 -17.66
C ILE A 166 17.68 27.50 -17.75
N THR A 167 18.97 27.43 -18.11
CA THR A 167 19.68 26.16 -18.26
C THR A 167 20.97 26.13 -17.45
N GLN A 168 21.40 24.94 -17.04
CA GLN A 168 22.59 24.73 -16.25
C GLN A 168 23.45 23.61 -16.83
N SER A 169 24.76 23.83 -16.85
CA SER A 169 25.72 22.75 -17.14
C SER A 169 26.12 22.03 -15.86
N ALA A 170 26.78 20.88 -15.99
CA ALA A 170 27.30 20.11 -14.85
C ALA A 170 28.34 20.87 -13.99
N THR A 171 28.95 21.91 -14.54
CA THR A 171 29.92 22.79 -13.84
C THR A 171 29.32 24.08 -13.31
N GLY A 172 28.03 24.32 -13.59
CA GLY A 172 27.33 25.55 -13.25
C GLY A 172 26.65 25.52 -11.88
N ALA A 173 27.29 24.94 -10.86
CA ALA A 173 26.70 24.86 -9.53
C ALA A 173 26.32 26.22 -8.95
N ILE A 174 25.13 26.29 -8.36
CA ILE A 174 24.58 27.50 -7.73
C ILE A 174 24.70 27.37 -6.23
N THR A 175 25.28 28.40 -5.56
CA THR A 175 25.28 28.54 -4.12
C THR A 175 24.62 29.86 -3.74
N ALA A 176 23.56 29.80 -2.95
CA ALA A 176 22.79 30.98 -2.53
C ALA A 176 22.06 30.74 -1.21
N HIS A 177 21.66 31.78 -0.52
CA HIS A 177 20.72 31.67 0.60
C HIS A 177 19.29 31.45 0.10
N SER A 178 18.88 32.15 -0.93
CA SER A 178 17.59 31.96 -1.59
C SER A 178 17.74 32.02 -3.10
N LEU A 179 16.93 31.22 -3.82
CA LEU A 179 16.91 31.19 -5.27
C LEU A 179 15.51 31.51 -5.81
N LEU A 180 15.44 32.54 -6.65
CA LEU A 180 14.30 32.83 -7.49
C LEU A 180 14.64 32.44 -8.93
N ALA A 181 13.91 31.51 -9.53
CA ALA A 181 14.06 31.12 -10.94
C ALA A 181 12.75 31.37 -11.69
N ARG A 182 12.74 32.32 -12.61
CA ARG A 182 11.58 32.68 -13.42
C ARG A 182 11.92 32.63 -14.89
N ALA A 183 11.16 31.86 -15.64
CA ALA A 183 11.32 31.69 -17.08
C ALA A 183 9.97 31.63 -17.80
N ASP A 184 9.85 32.25 -18.96
CA ASP A 184 8.70 32.01 -19.84
C ASP A 184 8.83 30.65 -20.57
N GLY A 185 10.06 30.11 -20.68
CA GLY A 185 10.38 28.76 -21.09
C GLY A 185 10.60 27.83 -19.91
N ASP A 186 11.58 26.92 -20.04
CA ASP A 186 11.92 25.95 -19.01
C ASP A 186 12.88 26.52 -17.94
N VAL A 187 12.81 25.95 -16.74
CA VAL A 187 13.82 26.08 -15.68
C VAL A 187 14.48 24.71 -15.49
N LEU A 188 15.71 24.54 -15.99
CA LEU A 188 16.46 23.28 -15.96
C LEU A 188 17.73 23.43 -15.13
N LEU A 189 17.59 23.26 -13.82
CA LEU A 189 18.65 23.46 -12.82
C LEU A 189 18.97 22.18 -12.04
N ALA A 190 18.89 21.02 -12.68
CA ALA A 190 19.19 19.72 -12.10
C ALA A 190 20.51 19.09 -12.61
N ALA A 191 21.26 19.79 -13.48
CA ALA A 191 22.47 19.25 -14.08
C ALA A 191 23.70 19.29 -13.17
N ALA A 192 23.70 20.16 -12.15
CA ALA A 192 24.77 20.29 -11.16
C ALA A 192 24.23 20.10 -9.74
N GLN A 193 25.14 19.95 -8.79
CA GLN A 193 24.80 19.90 -7.37
C GLN A 193 24.70 21.32 -6.83
N ASN A 194 23.51 21.87 -6.80
CA ASN A 194 23.25 23.18 -6.23
C ASN A 194 23.22 23.12 -4.70
N ASN A 195 23.52 24.19 -4.06
CA ASN A 195 23.41 24.38 -2.62
C ASN A 195 22.70 25.71 -2.36
N VAL A 196 21.40 25.67 -2.35
CA VAL A 196 20.58 26.77 -1.83
C VAL A 196 20.29 26.41 -0.39
N ALA A 197 21.11 27.00 0.53
CA ALA A 197 21.01 26.72 1.95
C ALA A 197 19.54 26.73 2.40
N ALA A 198 19.18 25.92 3.37
CA ALA A 198 17.84 25.51 3.85
C ALA A 198 16.73 26.59 3.89
N THR A 199 16.84 27.63 3.13
CA THR A 199 15.97 28.76 3.25
C THR A 199 14.91 28.80 2.16
N THR A 200 15.21 28.96 0.88
CA THR A 200 14.03 28.99 0.02
C THR A 200 14.33 28.94 -1.47
N LEU A 201 13.73 28.02 -2.15
CA LEU A 201 13.54 27.97 -3.60
C LEU A 201 12.13 28.46 -3.95
N ALA A 202 12.02 29.33 -4.94
CA ALA A 202 10.75 29.68 -5.55
C ALA A 202 10.96 29.94 -7.05
N GLY A 203 9.91 29.73 -7.86
CA GLY A 203 10.01 30.04 -9.26
C GLY A 203 8.77 29.79 -10.10
N ASN A 204 8.87 30.23 -11.36
CA ASN A 204 7.85 30.02 -12.38
C ASN A 204 8.53 29.57 -13.67
N ALA A 205 7.94 28.58 -14.35
CA ALA A 205 8.34 28.15 -15.67
C ALA A 205 7.12 28.11 -16.59
N GLY A 206 7.25 28.58 -17.81
CA GLY A 206 6.21 28.36 -18.82
C GLY A 206 6.19 26.94 -19.34
N GLY A 207 7.33 26.25 -19.28
CA GLY A 207 7.53 24.82 -19.55
C GLY A 207 7.80 24.04 -18.26
N ASP A 208 8.85 23.20 -18.29
CA ASP A 208 9.23 22.35 -17.18
C ASP A 208 10.04 23.10 -16.11
N PHE A 209 9.92 22.65 -14.86
CA PHE A 209 10.72 23.15 -13.76
C PHE A 209 11.49 21.99 -13.11
N GLU A 210 12.80 21.96 -13.32
CA GLU A 210 13.70 20.96 -12.76
C GLU A 210 14.73 21.60 -11.82
N TYR A 211 14.87 21.05 -10.61
CA TYR A 211 15.85 21.50 -9.64
C TYR A 211 16.43 20.35 -8.82
N GLN A 212 17.74 20.39 -8.58
CA GLN A 212 18.40 19.47 -7.65
C GLN A 212 19.27 20.22 -6.65
N ASP A 213 19.16 19.85 -5.36
CA ASP A 213 19.96 20.37 -4.27
C ASP A 213 20.81 19.28 -3.58
N VAL A 214 21.91 19.66 -2.97
CA VAL A 214 22.81 18.72 -2.28
C VAL A 214 22.36 18.41 -0.85
N ASP A 215 21.61 19.29 -0.20
CA ASP A 215 21.23 19.14 1.20
C ASP A 215 19.72 19.39 1.42
N ALA A 216 19.33 19.79 2.62
CA ALA A 216 17.94 20.07 2.94
C ALA A 216 17.43 21.30 2.19
N LEU A 217 16.24 21.22 1.64
CA LEU A 217 15.66 22.24 0.77
C LEU A 217 14.30 22.72 1.30
N ALA A 218 14.00 24.00 1.14
CA ALA A 218 12.67 24.54 1.36
C ALA A 218 12.11 25.14 0.05
N ILE A 219 10.86 24.83 -0.26
CA ILE A 219 10.07 25.50 -1.29
C ILE A 219 9.20 26.53 -0.59
N GLY A 220 9.29 27.79 -0.98
CA GLY A 220 8.57 28.85 -0.27
C GLY A 220 8.41 30.13 -1.10
N ASN A 221 8.54 31.29 -0.48
CA ASN A 221 8.38 32.58 -1.12
C ASN A 221 9.74 33.27 -1.25
N VAL A 222 10.09 33.69 -2.45
CA VAL A 222 11.30 34.46 -2.70
C VAL A 222 10.95 35.74 -3.42
N THR A 223 11.52 36.85 -2.92
CA THR A 223 11.46 38.15 -3.57
C THR A 223 12.87 38.68 -3.79
N ALA A 224 13.09 39.30 -4.93
CA ALA A 224 14.35 39.89 -5.31
C ALA A 224 14.16 41.28 -5.95
N THR A 225 15.26 41.94 -6.23
CA THR A 225 15.23 43.24 -6.88
C THR A 225 15.67 43.09 -8.34
N GLY A 226 14.79 43.43 -9.27
CA GLY A 226 15.08 43.59 -10.69
C GLY A 226 15.27 45.08 -11.04
N PHE A 227 15.47 45.32 -12.34
CA PHE A 227 15.52 46.64 -12.90
C PHE A 227 14.49 46.78 -14.03
N ASP A 228 13.54 47.71 -13.85
CA ASP A 228 12.61 48.08 -14.91
C ASP A 228 13.25 49.16 -15.81
N ALA A 229 13.62 48.76 -17.04
CA ALA A 229 14.25 49.66 -17.99
C ALA A 229 13.27 50.71 -18.53
N GLY A 230 11.97 50.43 -18.54
CA GLY A 230 10.94 51.39 -18.99
C GLY A 230 10.79 52.58 -18.07
N SER A 231 10.77 52.38 -16.79
CA SER A 231 10.75 53.43 -15.76
C SER A 231 12.15 53.87 -15.34
N GLY A 232 13.17 53.10 -15.64
CA GLY A 232 14.54 53.33 -15.22
C GLY A 232 14.77 53.11 -13.72
N THR A 233 13.95 52.34 -13.06
CA THR A 233 13.98 52.17 -11.59
C THR A 233 14.15 50.72 -11.19
N LEU A 234 14.51 50.50 -9.94
CA LEU A 234 14.48 49.17 -9.35
C LEU A 234 13.02 48.71 -9.18
N ALA A 235 12.76 47.45 -9.48
CA ALA A 235 11.46 46.79 -9.36
C ALA A 235 11.56 45.54 -8.47
N SER A 236 10.51 45.24 -7.75
CA SER A 236 10.42 43.97 -7.04
C SER A 236 9.96 42.85 -8.01
N ILE A 237 10.70 41.76 -8.01
CA ILE A 237 10.36 40.54 -8.69
C ILE A 237 10.27 39.40 -7.68
N GLY A 238 9.43 38.39 -7.90
CA GLY A 238 9.29 37.29 -6.95
C GLY A 238 8.40 36.17 -7.44
N ALA A 239 8.38 35.11 -6.67
CA ALA A 239 7.49 33.98 -6.81
C ALA A 239 7.10 33.41 -5.45
N SER A 240 5.96 32.73 -5.42
CA SER A 240 5.48 31.96 -4.27
C SER A 240 5.38 30.50 -4.69
N GLY A 241 6.17 29.65 -4.05
CA GLY A 241 6.25 28.25 -4.42
C GLY A 241 6.85 28.02 -5.80
N ILE A 242 6.39 26.96 -6.46
CA ILE A 242 6.81 26.62 -7.82
C ILE A 242 5.57 26.51 -8.69
N GLN A 243 5.58 27.19 -9.84
CA GLN A 243 4.51 27.11 -10.83
C GLN A 243 5.12 26.79 -12.20
N ALA A 244 4.75 25.66 -12.76
CA ALA A 244 5.19 25.22 -14.09
C ALA A 244 3.99 25.01 -15.02
N GLY A 245 4.18 25.33 -16.29
CA GLY A 245 3.24 24.94 -17.35
C GLY A 245 3.39 23.47 -17.75
N GLY A 246 4.59 22.91 -17.55
CA GLY A 246 4.97 21.54 -17.79
C GLY A 246 5.12 20.75 -16.49
N ASP A 247 6.06 19.82 -16.47
CA ASP A 247 6.35 18.96 -15.32
C ASP A 247 7.22 19.68 -14.28
N VAL A 248 7.04 19.30 -13.01
CA VAL A 248 7.89 19.74 -11.89
C VAL A 248 8.69 18.57 -11.37
N PHE A 249 9.99 18.71 -11.37
CA PHE A 249 10.92 17.78 -10.74
C PHE A 249 11.81 18.52 -9.75
N VAL A 250 11.67 18.19 -8.45
CA VAL A 250 12.52 18.74 -7.41
C VAL A 250 13.14 17.62 -6.59
N ARG A 251 14.45 17.64 -6.43
CA ARG A 251 15.19 16.63 -5.68
C ARG A 251 16.14 17.25 -4.69
N ASN A 252 16.19 16.73 -3.48
CA ASN A 252 17.32 16.95 -2.58
C ASN A 252 18.07 15.64 -2.29
N LEU A 253 19.39 15.74 -2.12
CA LEU A 253 20.26 14.56 -1.94
C LEU A 253 20.49 14.22 -0.48
N GLN A 254 20.25 15.15 0.44
CA GLN A 254 20.34 14.95 1.88
C GLN A 254 19.27 15.78 2.60
N GLY A 255 18.88 15.34 3.80
CA GLY A 255 17.95 16.05 4.68
C GLY A 255 16.49 16.00 4.24
N ASP A 256 15.70 16.85 4.85
CA ASP A 256 14.27 16.97 4.60
C ASP A 256 13.97 17.96 3.47
N LEU A 257 12.78 17.83 2.88
CA LEU A 257 12.20 18.87 2.04
C LEU A 257 11.06 19.55 2.79
N VAL A 258 11.19 20.87 2.98
CA VAL A 258 10.14 21.70 3.59
C VAL A 258 9.26 22.27 2.48
N LEU A 259 7.97 21.99 2.54
CA LEU A 259 6.98 22.55 1.63
C LEU A 259 6.26 23.72 2.33
N GLY A 260 6.72 24.93 2.08
CA GLY A 260 6.22 26.16 2.68
C GLY A 260 5.26 26.95 1.79
N ALA A 261 5.11 26.55 0.52
CA ALA A 261 4.20 27.16 -0.44
C ALA A 261 3.80 26.13 -1.50
N ASP A 262 2.74 26.40 -2.24
CA ASP A 262 2.16 25.48 -3.23
C ASP A 262 3.12 25.18 -4.38
N VAL A 263 2.99 23.98 -4.91
CA VAL A 263 3.66 23.53 -6.14
C VAL A 263 2.60 23.16 -7.16
N SER A 264 2.70 23.72 -8.37
CA SER A 264 1.75 23.42 -9.47
C SER A 264 2.49 23.07 -10.76
N GLY A 265 1.93 22.12 -11.52
CA GLY A 265 2.48 21.65 -12.78
C GLY A 265 1.61 20.60 -13.46
N THR A 266 2.09 20.03 -14.54
CA THR A 266 1.41 18.90 -15.21
C THR A 266 1.57 17.65 -14.35
N ASN A 267 2.80 17.18 -14.13
CA ASN A 267 3.13 16.16 -13.15
C ASN A 267 4.11 16.74 -12.14
N ILE A 268 4.09 16.23 -10.91
CA ILE A 268 4.97 16.71 -9.85
C ILE A 268 5.69 15.52 -9.23
N ASP A 269 7.01 15.50 -9.36
CA ASP A 269 7.88 14.55 -8.66
C ASP A 269 8.74 15.27 -7.63
N LEU A 270 8.49 15.03 -6.34
CA LEU A 270 9.35 15.49 -5.25
C LEU A 270 10.16 14.30 -4.74
N VAL A 271 11.47 14.33 -4.93
CA VAL A 271 12.40 13.26 -4.54
C VAL A 271 13.21 13.67 -3.33
N ILE A 272 12.90 13.11 -2.18
CA ILE A 272 13.34 13.56 -0.87
C ILE A 272 14.27 12.54 -0.23
N ALA A 273 15.46 13.00 0.18
CA ALA A 273 16.43 12.13 0.80
C ALA A 273 16.02 11.59 2.16
N ASN A 274 15.21 12.33 2.93
CA ASN A 274 14.73 11.92 4.24
C ASN A 274 13.19 11.97 4.29
N THR A 275 12.57 13.04 4.80
CA THR A 275 11.11 13.18 4.96
C THR A 275 10.55 14.47 4.38
N LEU A 276 9.27 14.47 4.06
CA LEU A 276 8.52 15.67 3.72
C LEU A 276 8.10 16.41 5.00
N GLN A 277 8.29 17.74 5.01
CA GLN A 277 7.86 18.63 6.08
C GLN A 277 6.89 19.68 5.51
N ASN A 278 5.61 19.37 5.48
CA ASN A 278 4.55 20.27 5.04
C ASN A 278 3.72 20.77 6.23
N THR A 279 4.33 21.52 7.12
CA THR A 279 3.65 22.10 8.29
C THR A 279 2.81 23.32 7.92
N ALA A 280 3.07 23.94 6.77
CA ALA A 280 2.34 25.09 6.26
C ALA A 280 0.97 24.72 5.65
N GLY A 281 0.76 23.44 5.33
CA GLY A 281 -0.44 22.98 4.64
C GLY A 281 -0.48 23.36 3.17
N ALA A 282 0.69 23.46 2.55
CA ALA A 282 0.83 23.76 1.13
C ALA A 282 0.29 22.59 0.26
N SER A 283 -0.14 22.90 -0.94
CA SER A 283 -0.77 21.97 -1.88
C SER A 283 0.17 21.56 -3.00
N LEU A 284 -0.01 20.33 -3.49
CA LEU A 284 0.54 19.86 -4.77
C LEU A 284 -0.60 19.87 -5.79
N LEU A 285 -0.55 20.80 -6.72
CA LEU A 285 -1.60 21.08 -7.69
C LEU A 285 -1.20 20.54 -9.07
N ALA A 286 -1.18 19.22 -9.22
CA ALA A 286 -0.90 18.57 -10.49
C ALA A 286 -2.18 18.49 -11.34
N SER A 287 -2.07 18.76 -12.65
CA SER A 287 -3.16 18.49 -13.60
C SER A 287 -3.19 17.02 -14.04
N GLY A 288 -2.06 16.33 -13.95
CA GLY A 288 -1.90 14.89 -14.01
C GLY A 288 -1.77 14.30 -12.61
N ASP A 289 -0.60 13.76 -12.26
CA ASP A 289 -0.35 13.10 -10.99
C ASP A 289 0.80 13.74 -10.22
N TRP A 290 0.79 13.60 -8.90
CA TRP A 290 1.98 13.90 -8.12
C TRP A 290 2.53 12.68 -7.40
N ARG A 291 3.85 12.64 -7.22
CA ARG A 291 4.56 11.62 -6.47
C ARG A 291 5.54 12.26 -5.52
N VAL A 292 5.44 11.86 -4.26
CA VAL A 292 6.40 12.23 -3.22
C VAL A 292 7.21 10.98 -2.88
N TRP A 293 8.46 10.98 -3.29
CA TRP A 293 9.43 9.92 -3.01
C TRP A 293 10.24 10.30 -1.79
N ALA A 294 10.20 9.52 -0.72
CA ALA A 294 10.93 9.79 0.51
C ALA A 294 11.59 8.52 1.06
N SER A 295 12.63 8.67 1.87
CA SER A 295 13.26 7.50 2.48
C SER A 295 12.38 6.88 3.54
N THR A 296 11.68 7.70 4.33
CA THR A 296 10.87 7.25 5.45
C THR A 296 9.67 8.17 5.66
N TRP A 297 8.65 7.62 6.29
CA TRP A 297 7.48 8.37 6.79
C TRP A 297 7.65 8.81 8.26
N VAL A 298 8.70 8.33 8.93
CA VAL A 298 8.88 8.58 10.36
C VAL A 298 9.27 10.04 10.58
N GLY A 299 8.40 10.78 11.26
CA GLY A 299 8.61 12.20 11.52
C GLY A 299 8.12 13.12 10.39
N GLU A 300 7.49 12.62 9.34
CA GLU A 300 6.93 13.46 8.28
C GLU A 300 5.73 14.29 8.74
N SER A 301 5.55 15.41 8.07
CA SER A 301 4.33 16.21 8.13
C SER A 301 3.76 16.35 6.73
N ARG A 302 2.56 15.83 6.50
CA ARG A 302 1.91 15.88 5.18
C ARG A 302 1.09 17.15 4.94
N GLY A 303 0.76 17.91 6.00
CA GLY A 303 0.01 19.16 5.88
C GLY A 303 -1.39 19.02 5.24
N GLY A 304 -1.98 17.84 5.30
CA GLY A 304 -3.25 17.55 4.64
C GLY A 304 -3.12 16.90 3.26
N LEU A 305 -1.93 16.76 2.71
CA LEU A 305 -1.73 16.00 1.47
C LEU A 305 -2.08 14.53 1.69
N ALA A 306 -2.84 13.97 0.77
CA ALA A 306 -3.23 12.56 0.76
C ALA A 306 -3.09 12.01 -0.65
N GLY A 307 -2.45 10.86 -0.77
CA GLY A 307 -2.47 10.12 -2.02
C GLY A 307 -3.89 9.66 -2.36
N ASN A 308 -4.13 9.31 -3.60
CA ASN A 308 -5.44 8.88 -4.07
C ASN A 308 -5.38 7.50 -4.73
N GLY A 309 -6.52 7.04 -5.25
CA GLY A 309 -6.63 5.72 -5.85
C GLY A 309 -6.59 4.57 -4.85
N ALA A 310 -6.30 3.37 -5.34
CA ALA A 310 -6.33 2.15 -4.54
C ALA A 310 -5.12 2.02 -3.60
N LEU A 311 -3.99 2.63 -3.95
CA LEU A 311 -2.71 2.51 -3.24
C LEU A 311 -2.11 3.90 -2.97
N PRO A 312 -2.68 4.68 -2.04
CA PRO A 312 -2.19 6.03 -1.74
C PRO A 312 -0.77 6.05 -1.19
N ASN A 313 -0.32 4.96 -0.57
CA ASN A 313 1.03 4.80 -0.06
C ASN A 313 1.68 3.54 -0.63
N LEU A 314 2.96 3.62 -0.96
CA LEU A 314 3.78 2.52 -1.47
C LEU A 314 5.09 2.44 -0.68
N TYR A 315 5.58 1.23 -0.46
CA TYR A 315 6.74 0.98 0.38
C TYR A 315 7.75 0.04 -0.29
N GLY A 316 9.01 0.17 0.08
CA GLY A 316 10.09 -0.63 -0.48
C GLY A 316 10.46 -0.21 -1.90
N CYS A 317 10.30 1.07 -2.23
CA CYS A 317 10.57 1.62 -3.55
C CYS A 317 11.54 2.79 -3.47
N GLN A 318 12.57 2.77 -4.29
CA GLN A 318 13.54 3.85 -4.43
C GLN A 318 13.35 4.52 -5.79
N PHE A 319 13.40 5.85 -5.81
CA PHE A 319 13.37 6.60 -7.08
C PHE A 319 14.50 6.17 -8.01
N GLN A 320 14.16 5.81 -9.25
CA GLN A 320 15.08 5.26 -10.26
C GLN A 320 15.89 4.04 -9.79
N GLY A 321 15.44 3.36 -8.75
CA GLY A 321 16.10 2.20 -8.16
C GLY A 321 15.18 0.98 -8.07
N ALA A 322 15.48 0.11 -7.11
CA ALA A 322 14.67 -1.07 -6.85
C ALA A 322 13.29 -0.69 -6.30
N CYS A 323 12.24 -1.36 -6.78
CA CYS A 323 10.90 -1.26 -6.26
C CYS A 323 10.29 -2.65 -6.17
N GLY A 324 9.85 -3.03 -4.96
CA GLY A 324 9.26 -4.35 -4.71
C GLY A 324 7.81 -4.49 -5.18
N VAL A 325 7.19 -3.40 -5.58
CA VAL A 325 5.80 -3.33 -6.05
C VAL A 325 5.69 -2.52 -7.33
N SER A 326 4.57 -2.61 -8.01
CA SER A 326 4.31 -1.80 -9.20
C SER A 326 3.75 -0.45 -8.76
N VAL A 327 4.43 0.63 -9.13
CA VAL A 327 3.91 1.99 -8.94
C VAL A 327 2.85 2.25 -10.02
N PRO A 328 1.60 2.56 -9.65
CA PRO A 328 0.57 2.87 -10.64
C PRO A 328 0.94 4.08 -11.50
N GLY A 329 0.57 4.04 -12.77
CA GLY A 329 0.89 5.10 -13.74
C GLY A 329 0.04 6.35 -13.59
N ALA A 330 -1.12 6.24 -12.96
CA ALA A 330 -2.04 7.35 -12.76
C ALA A 330 -2.53 7.30 -11.31
N SER A 331 -2.34 8.35 -10.57
CA SER A 331 -2.79 8.62 -9.21
C SER A 331 -1.68 9.28 -8.38
N ASP A 332 -2.08 9.98 -7.35
CA ASP A 332 -1.17 10.65 -6.42
C ASP A 332 -0.66 9.67 -5.36
N HIS A 333 0.65 9.64 -5.16
CA HIS A 333 1.27 8.65 -4.29
C HIS A 333 2.33 9.25 -3.36
N PHE A 334 2.34 8.75 -2.12
CA PHE A 334 3.52 8.77 -1.28
C PHE A 334 4.28 7.45 -1.45
N ILE A 335 5.58 7.52 -1.71
CA ILE A 335 6.41 6.36 -2.03
C ILE A 335 7.64 6.37 -1.13
N TYR A 336 7.84 5.27 -0.37
CA TYR A 336 8.89 5.20 0.62
C TYR A 336 9.87 4.07 0.34
N VAL A 337 11.14 4.34 0.63
CA VAL A 337 12.18 3.31 0.59
C VAL A 337 11.99 2.33 1.75
N GLN A 338 11.69 2.86 2.93
CA GLN A 338 11.44 2.05 4.11
C GLN A 338 10.19 1.18 3.94
N GLN A 339 10.21 -0.04 4.50
CA GLN A 339 9.07 -0.96 4.49
C GLN A 339 8.49 -1.11 5.90
N PRO A 340 7.18 -0.93 6.09
CA PRO A 340 6.52 -1.28 7.34
C PRO A 340 6.32 -2.79 7.44
N VAL A 341 6.18 -3.28 8.66
CA VAL A 341 5.88 -4.68 8.95
C VAL A 341 4.40 -4.82 9.28
N ALA A 342 3.74 -5.76 8.62
CA ALA A 342 2.39 -6.18 8.94
C ALA A 342 2.37 -7.63 9.43
N VAL A 343 1.52 -7.91 10.41
CA VAL A 343 1.36 -9.24 10.98
C VAL A 343 -0.01 -9.79 10.60
N ILE A 344 0.01 -10.98 9.98
CA ILE A 344 -1.18 -11.77 9.66
C ILE A 344 -1.31 -12.87 10.71
N THR A 345 -2.36 -12.81 11.49
CA THR A 345 -2.66 -13.81 12.53
C THR A 345 -3.83 -14.67 12.07
N PHE A 346 -3.60 -15.97 11.90
CA PHE A 346 -4.63 -16.93 11.53
C PHE A 346 -5.42 -17.34 12.77
N ASP A 347 -6.74 -17.38 12.64
CA ASP A 347 -7.64 -17.78 13.71
C ASP A 347 -7.64 -19.31 13.89
N ASP A 348 -7.83 -19.77 15.13
CA ASP A 348 -8.03 -21.17 15.41
C ASP A 348 -9.39 -21.64 14.93
N ALA A 349 -9.46 -22.88 14.48
CA ALA A 349 -10.68 -23.49 14.01
C ALA A 349 -10.86 -24.91 14.55
N THR A 350 -12.09 -25.39 14.57
CA THR A 350 -12.42 -26.75 15.03
C THR A 350 -13.41 -27.39 14.07
N ARG A 351 -13.24 -28.68 13.82
CA ARG A 351 -14.22 -29.52 13.15
C ARG A 351 -14.20 -30.95 13.66
N GLU A 352 -15.28 -31.66 13.44
CA GLU A 352 -15.35 -33.09 13.69
C GLU A 352 -14.66 -33.88 12.57
N TYR A 353 -14.12 -35.05 12.89
CA TYR A 353 -13.56 -35.99 11.93
C TYR A 353 -14.57 -36.33 10.81
N GLY A 354 -14.09 -36.37 9.59
CA GLY A 354 -14.91 -36.70 8.41
C GLY A 354 -15.78 -35.55 7.89
N LEU A 355 -15.73 -34.37 8.50
CA LEU A 355 -16.35 -33.16 7.96
C LEU A 355 -15.35 -32.34 7.12
N PRO A 356 -15.81 -31.52 6.17
CA PRO A 356 -14.94 -30.59 5.46
C PRO A 356 -14.38 -29.52 6.41
N ASN A 357 -13.22 -28.96 6.05
CA ASN A 357 -12.66 -27.82 6.79
C ASN A 357 -13.62 -26.62 6.71
N PRO A 358 -13.77 -25.86 7.81
CA PRO A 358 -14.48 -24.61 7.77
C PRO A 358 -13.72 -23.57 6.93
N LEU A 359 -14.38 -22.47 6.62
CA LEU A 359 -13.68 -21.31 6.09
C LEU A 359 -12.72 -20.79 7.17
N PHE A 360 -11.43 -20.73 6.84
CA PHE A 360 -10.44 -20.18 7.75
C PHE A 360 -10.43 -18.67 7.67
N THR A 361 -10.36 -18.02 8.82
CA THR A 361 -10.30 -16.57 8.96
C THR A 361 -8.94 -16.13 9.49
N PHE A 362 -8.66 -14.86 9.33
CA PHE A 362 -7.43 -14.24 9.79
C PHE A 362 -7.65 -12.75 10.07
N SER A 363 -6.75 -12.16 10.82
CA SER A 363 -6.68 -10.73 11.06
C SER A 363 -5.36 -10.16 10.54
N VAL A 364 -5.37 -8.89 10.14
CA VAL A 364 -4.20 -8.14 9.69
C VAL A 364 -3.99 -6.96 10.62
N SER A 365 -2.79 -6.83 11.15
CA SER A 365 -2.39 -5.71 12.02
C SER A 365 -1.10 -5.06 11.52
N GLY A 366 -0.81 -3.83 11.99
CA GLY A 366 0.38 -3.09 11.58
C GLY A 366 0.16 -2.18 10.37
N ALA A 367 -1.08 -1.97 9.93
CA ALA A 367 -1.41 -0.95 8.93
C ALA A 367 -1.04 0.44 9.45
N ILE A 368 -0.43 1.26 8.60
CA ILE A 368 -0.02 2.64 8.92
C ILE A 368 -0.59 3.62 7.89
N LEU A 369 -0.53 4.91 8.19
CA LEU A 369 -0.85 6.02 7.28
C LEU A 369 -2.24 5.91 6.62
N GLY A 370 -3.19 5.23 7.28
CA GLY A 370 -4.54 5.05 6.76
C GLY A 370 -4.72 3.93 5.74
N ASP A 371 -3.71 3.09 5.52
CA ASP A 371 -3.83 1.95 4.64
C ASP A 371 -4.88 0.95 5.14
N THR A 372 -5.65 0.40 4.22
CA THR A 372 -6.65 -0.62 4.52
C THR A 372 -6.03 -2.01 4.60
N ALA A 373 -6.69 -2.93 5.29
CA ALA A 373 -6.22 -4.32 5.38
C ALA A 373 -6.02 -4.96 3.98
N ALA A 374 -6.83 -4.57 2.99
CA ALA A 374 -6.72 -5.07 1.62
C ALA A 374 -5.46 -4.55 0.90
N ASN A 375 -5.03 -3.32 1.20
CA ASN A 375 -3.79 -2.75 0.67
C ASN A 375 -2.56 -3.40 1.32
N VAL A 376 -2.67 -3.69 2.63
CA VAL A 376 -1.60 -4.29 3.42
C VAL A 376 -1.34 -5.73 3.01
N ALA A 377 -2.39 -6.55 2.90
CA ALA A 377 -2.25 -7.96 2.57
C ALA A 377 -3.47 -8.53 1.85
N SER A 378 -3.24 -9.30 0.80
CA SER A 378 -4.25 -10.05 0.06
C SER A 378 -3.83 -11.50 -0.09
N GLY A 379 -4.73 -12.43 0.25
CA GLY A 379 -4.46 -13.86 0.22
C GLY A 379 -5.54 -14.69 0.88
N SER A 380 -5.25 -15.95 1.13
CA SER A 380 -6.20 -16.87 1.74
C SER A 380 -5.51 -17.80 2.75
N ALA A 381 -6.27 -18.17 3.77
CA ALA A 381 -5.86 -19.13 4.79
C ALA A 381 -6.19 -20.56 4.34
N THR A 382 -5.30 -21.49 4.62
CA THR A 382 -5.41 -22.91 4.29
C THR A 382 -4.86 -23.78 5.40
N SER A 383 -5.17 -25.08 5.37
CA SER A 383 -4.56 -26.09 6.22
C SER A 383 -4.22 -27.32 5.38
N PRO A 384 -3.15 -28.05 5.70
CA PRO A 384 -2.85 -29.32 5.05
C PRO A 384 -3.84 -30.44 5.42
N ALA A 385 -4.69 -30.24 6.42
CA ALA A 385 -5.69 -31.22 6.82
C ALA A 385 -6.78 -31.37 5.78
N THR A 386 -7.10 -32.61 5.41
CA THR A 386 -8.18 -32.99 4.51
C THR A 386 -9.35 -33.57 5.30
N VAL A 387 -10.48 -33.88 4.65
CA VAL A 387 -11.64 -34.53 5.26
C VAL A 387 -11.25 -35.82 5.99
N GLY A 388 -10.32 -36.60 5.42
CA GLY A 388 -9.84 -37.85 5.99
C GLY A 388 -8.69 -37.73 6.98
N SER A 389 -8.25 -36.54 7.32
CA SER A 389 -7.19 -36.36 8.33
C SER A 389 -7.65 -36.78 9.71
N ASP A 390 -6.77 -37.45 10.43
CA ASP A 390 -7.02 -37.98 11.77
C ASP A 390 -7.32 -36.88 12.79
N VAL A 391 -7.89 -37.28 13.90
CA VAL A 391 -8.07 -36.46 15.10
C VAL A 391 -6.71 -35.92 15.57
N GLY A 392 -6.62 -34.61 15.77
CA GLY A 392 -5.37 -33.95 16.13
C GLY A 392 -5.39 -32.46 15.86
N ALA A 393 -4.22 -31.86 15.98
CA ALA A 393 -3.99 -30.44 15.70
C ALA A 393 -3.18 -30.28 14.39
N TYR A 394 -3.62 -29.40 13.53
CA TYR A 394 -3.02 -29.13 12.23
C TYR A 394 -2.81 -27.62 12.08
N PRO A 395 -1.71 -27.17 11.48
CA PRO A 395 -1.48 -25.75 11.30
C PRO A 395 -2.49 -25.15 10.32
N ILE A 396 -2.88 -23.92 10.59
CA ILE A 396 -3.53 -23.02 9.65
C ILE A 396 -2.49 -21.99 9.24
N SER A 397 -2.24 -21.86 7.97
CA SER A 397 -1.29 -20.94 7.36
C SER A 397 -1.86 -20.39 6.06
N GLY A 398 -1.10 -19.59 5.31
CA GLY A 398 -1.61 -19.07 4.06
C GLY A 398 -0.51 -18.46 3.19
N SER A 399 -0.89 -18.08 1.98
CA SER A 399 -0.06 -17.33 1.06
C SER A 399 -0.67 -15.97 0.85
N PHE A 400 0.12 -14.94 1.11
CA PHE A 400 -0.30 -13.54 1.03
C PHE A 400 0.73 -12.70 0.31
N THR A 401 0.25 -11.66 -0.36
CA THR A 401 1.07 -10.63 -0.99
C THR A 401 0.61 -9.27 -0.52
N SER A 402 1.52 -8.30 -0.53
CA SER A 402 1.21 -6.90 -0.24
C SER A 402 1.31 -6.08 -1.52
N ALA A 403 0.21 -5.49 -1.94
CA ALA A 403 0.21 -4.58 -3.08
C ALA A 403 0.88 -3.24 -2.73
N ALA A 404 0.78 -2.81 -1.48
CA ALA A 404 1.41 -1.59 -1.00
C ALA A 404 2.90 -1.75 -0.66
N GLY A 405 3.41 -2.99 -0.52
CA GLY A 405 4.83 -3.24 -0.26
C GLY A 405 5.19 -3.48 1.20
N TYR A 406 4.24 -3.88 2.05
CA TYR A 406 4.53 -4.28 3.43
C TYR A 406 5.37 -5.55 3.49
N GLN A 407 6.26 -5.63 4.47
CA GLN A 407 6.89 -6.88 4.87
C GLN A 407 5.89 -7.68 5.73
N LEU A 408 5.53 -8.88 5.25
CA LEU A 408 4.51 -9.71 5.91
C LEU A 408 5.14 -10.70 6.89
N GLN A 409 4.61 -10.74 8.10
CA GLN A 409 4.90 -11.75 9.12
C GLN A 409 3.65 -12.57 9.42
N PHE A 410 3.83 -13.86 9.74
CA PHE A 410 2.73 -14.79 9.90
C PHE A 410 2.74 -15.42 11.29
N VAL A 411 1.57 -15.40 11.96
CA VAL A 411 1.30 -16.13 13.19
C VAL A 411 0.33 -17.26 12.84
N PRO A 412 0.77 -18.53 12.88
CA PRO A 412 -0.07 -19.66 12.49
C PRO A 412 -1.22 -19.88 13.47
N GLY A 413 -2.38 -20.25 12.95
CA GLY A 413 -3.51 -20.77 13.71
C GLY A 413 -3.50 -22.30 13.78
N THR A 414 -4.42 -22.87 14.52
CA THR A 414 -4.55 -24.30 14.72
C THR A 414 -5.94 -24.78 14.34
N LEU A 415 -6.02 -25.73 13.40
CA LEU A 415 -7.24 -26.51 13.17
C LEU A 415 -7.23 -27.72 14.08
N ARG A 416 -8.20 -27.78 15.00
CA ARG A 416 -8.43 -28.94 15.86
C ARG A 416 -9.48 -29.86 15.27
N ILE A 417 -9.09 -31.08 14.92
CA ILE A 417 -10.01 -32.12 14.52
C ILE A 417 -10.41 -32.92 15.77
N THR A 418 -11.69 -32.93 16.10
CA THR A 418 -12.27 -33.67 17.21
C THR A 418 -12.82 -35.00 16.75
N PRO A 419 -12.91 -36.00 17.65
CA PRO A 419 -13.48 -37.30 17.29
C PRO A 419 -14.94 -37.18 16.85
N ALA A 420 -15.32 -37.98 15.86
CA ALA A 420 -16.71 -38.20 15.52
C ALA A 420 -17.36 -39.19 16.49
N THR A 421 -18.68 -39.17 16.60
CA THR A 421 -19.41 -40.02 17.52
C THR A 421 -19.97 -41.25 16.82
N LEU A 422 -19.65 -42.45 17.35
CA LEU A 422 -20.30 -43.70 16.99
C LEU A 422 -21.33 -44.11 18.04
N VAL A 423 -22.51 -44.50 17.58
CA VAL A 423 -23.59 -44.95 18.45
C VAL A 423 -23.69 -46.46 18.32
N PHE A 424 -23.53 -47.17 19.44
CA PHE A 424 -23.71 -48.60 19.57
C PHE A 424 -25.14 -48.87 19.98
N THR A 425 -25.89 -49.62 19.17
CA THR A 425 -27.28 -50.01 19.41
C THR A 425 -27.36 -51.54 19.47
N ALA A 426 -27.58 -52.05 20.66
CA ALA A 426 -27.74 -53.50 20.86
C ALA A 426 -29.10 -53.98 20.36
N ASP A 427 -29.11 -55.17 19.79
CA ASP A 427 -30.37 -55.85 19.49
C ASP A 427 -31.08 -56.28 20.80
N PRO A 428 -32.41 -56.38 20.81
CA PRO A 428 -33.11 -56.86 21.99
C PRO A 428 -32.96 -58.39 22.14
N PHE A 429 -32.67 -58.81 23.37
CA PHE A 429 -32.48 -60.22 23.69
C PHE A 429 -33.37 -60.64 24.87
N VAL A 430 -33.82 -61.87 24.80
CA VAL A 430 -34.58 -62.48 25.91
C VAL A 430 -33.95 -63.81 26.24
N ARG A 431 -33.82 -64.12 27.53
CA ARG A 431 -33.40 -65.43 28.02
C ARG A 431 -34.14 -65.82 29.32
N TYR A 432 -34.17 -67.10 29.58
CA TYR A 432 -34.72 -67.62 30.82
C TYR A 432 -33.70 -67.51 32.00
N LEU A 433 -34.22 -67.36 33.18
CA LEU A 433 -33.41 -67.44 34.40
C LEU A 433 -32.67 -68.80 34.45
N GLY A 434 -31.38 -68.78 34.75
CA GLY A 434 -30.53 -69.96 34.81
C GLY A 434 -29.96 -70.42 33.49
N THR A 435 -30.25 -69.76 32.38
CA THR A 435 -29.62 -70.04 31.07
C THR A 435 -28.46 -69.09 30.79
N PRO A 436 -27.44 -69.48 30.00
CA PRO A 436 -26.38 -68.58 29.59
C PRO A 436 -26.90 -67.44 28.73
N ASN A 437 -26.18 -66.35 28.71
CA ASN A 437 -26.48 -65.25 27.78
C ASN A 437 -26.33 -65.73 26.33
N PRO A 438 -27.21 -65.27 25.42
CA PRO A 438 -27.02 -65.49 24.01
C PRO A 438 -25.78 -64.75 23.49
N LEU A 439 -25.36 -65.05 22.27
CA LEU A 439 -24.39 -64.22 21.60
C LEU A 439 -25.07 -62.87 21.30
N PHE A 440 -24.58 -61.83 21.92
CA PHE A 440 -25.14 -60.52 21.73
C PHE A 440 -24.69 -59.94 20.36
N THR A 441 -25.61 -59.25 19.71
CA THR A 441 -25.40 -58.54 18.45
C THR A 441 -25.94 -57.11 18.54
N GLY A 442 -25.68 -56.34 17.52
CA GLY A 442 -26.16 -54.98 17.43
C GLY A 442 -25.56 -54.25 16.21
N THR A 443 -25.90 -53.03 16.09
CA THR A 443 -25.45 -52.16 14.98
C THR A 443 -24.62 -50.98 15.52
N VAL A 444 -23.71 -50.48 14.68
CA VAL A 444 -22.94 -49.28 14.93
C VAL A 444 -23.22 -48.27 13.83
N THR A 445 -23.57 -47.06 14.22
CA THR A 445 -23.90 -45.99 13.28
C THR A 445 -23.09 -44.74 13.61
N GLY A 446 -22.99 -43.79 12.67
CA GLY A 446 -22.26 -42.54 12.84
C GLY A 446 -20.91 -42.50 12.14
N PHE A 447 -20.59 -43.51 11.34
CA PHE A 447 -19.37 -43.52 10.54
C PHE A 447 -19.29 -42.30 9.63
N ARG A 448 -18.07 -41.75 9.48
CA ARG A 448 -17.75 -40.61 8.65
C ARG A 448 -16.75 -41.00 7.56
N ASN A 449 -16.56 -40.16 6.56
CA ASN A 449 -15.54 -40.28 5.53
C ASN A 449 -15.56 -41.63 4.77
N GLY A 450 -16.71 -42.32 4.70
CA GLY A 450 -16.82 -43.63 4.09
C GLY A 450 -16.28 -44.78 4.94
N ASP A 451 -16.00 -44.53 6.20
CA ASP A 451 -15.55 -45.57 7.15
C ASP A 451 -16.66 -46.63 7.38
N THR A 452 -16.23 -47.85 7.66
CA THR A 452 -17.09 -49.02 7.94
C THR A 452 -16.64 -49.67 9.26
N VAL A 453 -17.46 -50.58 9.75
CA VAL A 453 -17.10 -51.43 10.91
C VAL A 453 -15.75 -52.11 10.68
N GLU A 454 -15.53 -52.63 9.50
CA GLU A 454 -14.30 -53.35 9.18
C GLU A 454 -13.08 -52.42 9.09
N SER A 455 -13.23 -51.23 8.44
CA SER A 455 -12.14 -50.29 8.29
C SER A 455 -11.72 -49.65 9.61
N VAL A 456 -12.68 -49.43 10.52
CA VAL A 456 -12.44 -48.75 11.80
C VAL A 456 -11.98 -49.71 12.89
N PHE A 457 -12.57 -50.90 12.96
CA PHE A 457 -12.32 -51.83 14.06
C PHE A 457 -11.47 -53.04 13.65
N GLY A 458 -11.36 -53.36 12.37
CA GLY A 458 -10.69 -54.55 11.90
C GLY A 458 -11.36 -55.89 12.27
N THR A 459 -12.30 -55.85 13.17
CA THR A 459 -13.09 -57.00 13.69
C THR A 459 -14.50 -56.56 14.02
N THR A 460 -15.42 -57.51 14.18
CA THR A 460 -16.77 -57.23 14.67
C THR A 460 -16.73 -56.67 16.09
N PRO A 461 -17.54 -55.66 16.41
CA PRO A 461 -17.64 -55.13 17.77
C PRO A 461 -18.05 -56.20 18.78
N VAL A 462 -17.47 -56.16 19.94
CA VAL A 462 -17.80 -57.07 21.05
C VAL A 462 -18.95 -56.48 21.83
N TRP A 463 -20.00 -57.33 22.02
CA TRP A 463 -21.18 -56.98 22.79
C TRP A 463 -21.19 -57.78 24.09
N SER A 464 -21.48 -57.15 25.20
CA SER A 464 -21.48 -57.79 26.51
C SER A 464 -22.55 -57.22 27.45
N SER A 465 -22.95 -58.03 28.41
CA SER A 465 -23.85 -57.64 29.48
C SER A 465 -23.23 -58.00 30.83
N PRO A 466 -23.44 -57.22 31.89
CA PRO A 466 -23.07 -57.58 33.23
C PRO A 466 -23.95 -58.71 33.81
N ALA A 467 -25.07 -59.04 33.15
CA ALA A 467 -25.94 -60.12 33.60
C ALA A 467 -25.25 -61.47 33.48
N GLY A 468 -25.09 -62.19 34.58
CA GLY A 468 -24.64 -63.57 34.60
C GLY A 468 -25.82 -64.56 34.61
N ILE A 469 -25.54 -65.87 34.54
CA ILE A 469 -26.54 -66.95 34.51
C ILE A 469 -27.57 -66.82 35.65
N LEU A 470 -27.10 -66.40 36.84
CA LEU A 470 -27.93 -66.28 38.03
C LEU A 470 -28.54 -64.90 38.26
N SER A 471 -28.38 -63.99 37.33
CA SER A 471 -28.99 -62.65 37.42
C SER A 471 -30.51 -62.77 37.53
N PRO A 472 -31.15 -62.04 38.48
CA PRO A 472 -32.60 -62.08 38.68
C PRO A 472 -33.42 -61.71 37.42
N ILE A 473 -34.71 -62.02 37.48
CA ILE A 473 -35.66 -61.56 36.46
C ILE A 473 -35.65 -60.03 36.39
N GLY A 474 -35.55 -59.49 35.19
CA GLY A 474 -35.47 -58.05 34.98
C GLY A 474 -34.77 -57.68 33.69
N TYR A 475 -34.53 -56.39 33.51
CA TYR A 475 -33.85 -55.87 32.34
C TYR A 475 -32.39 -55.55 32.67
N TYR A 476 -31.50 -55.84 31.75
CA TYR A 476 -30.05 -55.62 31.89
C TYR A 476 -29.48 -54.95 30.66
N PRO A 477 -28.44 -54.13 30.81
CA PRO A 477 -27.82 -53.50 29.70
C PRO A 477 -27.02 -54.50 28.84
N VAL A 478 -27.01 -54.22 27.53
CA VAL A 478 -26.09 -54.84 26.58
C VAL A 478 -25.29 -53.70 25.92
N ASN A 479 -24.01 -53.64 26.20
CA ASN A 479 -23.16 -52.60 25.68
C ASN A 479 -22.19 -53.17 24.66
N GLY A 480 -22.03 -52.45 23.57
CA GLY A 480 -20.96 -52.67 22.59
C GLY A 480 -19.70 -51.86 22.96
N GLY A 481 -18.55 -52.39 22.63
CA GLY A 481 -17.30 -51.69 22.91
C GLY A 481 -16.14 -52.16 22.05
N THR A 482 -15.28 -51.22 21.72
CA THR A 482 -13.98 -51.43 21.09
C THR A 482 -13.21 -50.12 21.16
N SER A 483 -12.09 -49.99 20.48
CA SER A 483 -11.32 -48.74 20.40
C SER A 483 -11.21 -48.30 18.94
N ALA A 484 -11.26 -47.01 18.69
CA ALA A 484 -11.03 -46.45 17.39
C ALA A 484 -10.31 -45.08 17.51
N LYS A 485 -9.45 -44.79 16.58
CA LYS A 485 -8.55 -43.65 16.62
C LYS A 485 -9.30 -42.31 16.49
N ASN A 486 -10.32 -42.28 15.64
CA ASN A 486 -10.98 -41.04 15.22
C ASN A 486 -12.41 -40.91 15.74
N TYR A 487 -12.81 -41.78 16.67
CA TYR A 487 -14.17 -41.85 17.15
C TYR A 487 -14.27 -41.93 18.68
N VAL A 488 -15.33 -41.38 19.23
CA VAL A 488 -15.82 -41.61 20.58
C VAL A 488 -17.09 -42.43 20.53
N PHE A 489 -17.38 -43.17 21.58
CA PHE A 489 -18.47 -44.13 21.59
C PHE A 489 -19.57 -43.73 22.55
N VAL A 490 -20.81 -43.90 22.11
CA VAL A 490 -22.01 -43.67 22.92
C VAL A 490 -22.90 -44.91 22.80
N GLN A 491 -23.45 -45.36 23.92
CA GLN A 491 -24.47 -46.43 23.93
C GLN A 491 -25.84 -45.84 23.65
N ALA A 492 -26.60 -46.45 22.76
CA ALA A 492 -27.99 -46.07 22.55
C ALA A 492 -28.80 -46.22 23.84
N PRO A 493 -29.77 -45.35 24.12
CA PRO A 493 -30.56 -45.44 25.38
C PRO A 493 -31.25 -46.81 25.55
N GLY A 494 -31.64 -47.45 24.47
CA GLY A 494 -32.25 -48.79 24.50
C GLY A 494 -31.34 -49.91 24.99
N ASN A 495 -30.01 -49.69 24.94
CA ASN A 495 -29.05 -50.69 25.41
C ASN A 495 -29.20 -50.98 26.90
N ALA A 496 -29.70 -50.03 27.67
CA ALA A 496 -29.90 -50.19 29.11
C ALA A 496 -30.88 -51.32 29.49
N THR A 497 -31.75 -51.66 28.55
CA THR A 497 -32.79 -52.67 28.76
C THR A 497 -32.79 -53.77 27.68
N ALA A 498 -31.71 -53.88 26.93
CA ALA A 498 -31.65 -54.74 25.74
C ALA A 498 -31.67 -56.23 26.05
N LEU A 499 -31.26 -56.65 27.26
CA LEU A 499 -31.44 -58.04 27.65
C LEU A 499 -32.57 -58.14 28.71
N GLN A 500 -33.57 -58.93 28.43
CA GLN A 500 -34.62 -59.31 29.39
C GLN A 500 -34.40 -60.73 29.89
N VAL A 501 -34.32 -60.89 31.21
CA VAL A 501 -34.34 -62.19 31.89
C VAL A 501 -35.75 -62.46 32.38
N ILE A 502 -36.32 -63.53 31.90
CA ILE A 502 -37.71 -63.94 32.17
C ILE A 502 -37.75 -65.23 33.00
N PRO A 503 -38.84 -65.53 33.71
CA PRO A 503 -38.97 -66.77 34.44
C PRO A 503 -39.01 -67.97 33.51
N LEU A 504 -38.58 -69.12 34.00
CA LEU A 504 -38.80 -70.37 33.29
C LEU A 504 -40.29 -70.59 33.07
N PRO A 505 -40.70 -71.09 31.92
CA PRO A 505 -42.10 -71.42 31.70
C PRO A 505 -42.52 -72.48 32.71
N GLN A 506 -43.61 -72.21 33.36
CA GLN A 506 -44.20 -73.20 34.30
C GLN A 506 -44.94 -74.23 33.42
N LEU A 507 -44.50 -75.48 33.52
CA LEU A 507 -45.27 -76.53 32.91
C LEU A 507 -46.55 -76.73 33.76
N SER A 508 -47.67 -76.89 33.12
CA SER A 508 -48.90 -77.29 33.81
C SER A 508 -48.64 -78.59 34.56
N SER A 509 -48.98 -78.59 35.85
CA SER A 509 -48.67 -79.70 36.75
C SER A 509 -49.58 -80.91 36.54
N THR A 510 -50.53 -80.87 35.60
CA THR A 510 -51.42 -81.98 35.36
C THR A 510 -51.20 -82.52 34.00
N PRO A 511 -50.74 -83.75 33.89
CA PRO A 511 -50.59 -84.45 32.57
C PRO A 511 -51.83 -84.51 31.74
N THR A 512 -53.00 -84.43 32.39
CA THR A 512 -54.29 -84.50 31.75
C THR A 512 -54.64 -83.27 30.88
N ASP A 513 -54.16 -82.12 31.27
CA ASP A 513 -54.44 -80.90 30.48
C ASP A 513 -53.65 -80.86 29.17
N LEU A 514 -52.47 -81.46 29.17
CA LEU A 514 -51.64 -81.54 28.00
C LEU A 514 -52.20 -82.57 26.96
N ILE A 515 -52.96 -83.51 27.39
CA ILE A 515 -53.50 -84.59 26.53
C ILE A 515 -54.84 -84.20 25.97
N SER A 516 -55.61 -83.40 26.65
CA SER A 516 -56.97 -83.05 26.28
C SER A 516 -57.12 -81.85 25.37
N ASP A 517 -56.05 -81.06 25.19
CA ASP A 517 -56.14 -79.94 24.28
C ASP A 517 -54.88 -79.84 23.41
N PRO A 518 -54.87 -80.58 22.33
CA PRO A 518 -53.78 -80.56 21.37
C PRO A 518 -53.60 -79.19 20.70
N VAL A 519 -54.65 -78.40 20.67
CA VAL A 519 -54.54 -77.04 20.12
C VAL A 519 -53.76 -76.10 21.03
N ASN A 520 -53.99 -76.23 22.34
CA ASN A 520 -53.25 -75.42 23.33
C ASN A 520 -51.78 -75.82 23.38
N THR A 521 -51.49 -77.09 23.28
CA THR A 521 -50.14 -77.61 23.21
C THR A 521 -49.42 -77.07 21.95
N TYR A 522 -50.11 -77.07 20.86
CA TYR A 522 -49.52 -76.55 19.64
C TYR A 522 -49.22 -75.03 19.72
N LEU A 523 -50.14 -74.27 20.25
CA LEU A 523 -49.97 -72.86 20.39
C LEU A 523 -48.84 -72.55 21.40
N TYR A 524 -48.76 -73.32 22.45
CA TYR A 524 -47.71 -73.20 23.42
C TYR A 524 -46.33 -73.52 22.82
N ASP A 525 -46.25 -74.62 22.13
CA ASP A 525 -45.02 -74.98 21.45
C ASP A 525 -44.59 -73.93 20.42
N ARG A 526 -45.53 -73.35 19.75
CA ARG A 526 -45.21 -72.31 18.81
C ARG A 526 -44.70 -71.06 19.51
N ASN A 527 -45.25 -70.73 20.64
CA ASN A 527 -44.77 -69.59 21.41
C ASN A 527 -43.38 -69.85 22.02
N ILE A 528 -43.13 -71.06 22.51
CA ILE A 528 -41.83 -71.46 22.99
C ILE A 528 -40.83 -71.56 21.85
N ALA A 529 -41.27 -72.08 20.73
CA ALA A 529 -40.42 -72.19 19.55
C ALA A 529 -40.19 -70.86 18.85
N GLY A 530 -40.74 -69.78 19.35
CA GLY A 530 -40.58 -68.48 18.77
C GLY A 530 -41.48 -68.25 17.54
N ALA A 531 -42.52 -69.04 17.39
CA ALA A 531 -43.45 -68.82 16.30
C ALA A 531 -44.14 -67.45 16.46
N PRO A 532 -44.25 -66.70 15.40
CA PRO A 532 -44.87 -65.39 15.49
C PRO A 532 -46.30 -65.46 15.98
N VAL A 533 -46.63 -64.68 16.92
CA VAL A 533 -47.98 -64.56 17.46
C VAL A 533 -49.00 -64.17 16.40
N CYS A 534 -48.53 -63.69 15.31
CA CYS A 534 -49.37 -63.43 14.18
C CYS A 534 -50.18 -64.63 13.71
N ALA A 535 -49.66 -65.78 13.97
CA ALA A 535 -50.44 -67.01 13.63
C ALA A 535 -51.77 -67.14 14.37
N VAL A 536 -51.85 -66.48 15.53
CA VAL A 536 -53.08 -66.44 16.31
C VAL A 536 -54.14 -65.59 15.65
N ASN A 537 -53.69 -64.52 15.11
CA ASN A 537 -54.64 -63.69 14.34
C ASN A 537 -55.16 -64.34 13.10
N ALA A 538 -54.39 -65.27 12.60
CA ALA A 538 -54.85 -66.03 11.45
C ALA A 538 -56.11 -66.85 11.75
N THR A 539 -56.46 -67.12 13.01
CA THR A 539 -57.69 -67.84 13.29
C THR A 539 -58.93 -67.09 12.86
N LEU A 540 -58.94 -65.82 12.87
CA LEU A 540 -60.05 -65.02 12.37
C LEU A 540 -59.96 -64.83 10.86
N ASP A 541 -58.73 -64.81 10.42
CA ASP A 541 -58.47 -64.56 9.01
C ASP A 541 -57.86 -65.76 8.31
N ASP A 542 -57.83 -66.86 8.99
CA ASP A 542 -57.24 -68.09 8.45
C ASP A 542 -57.72 -68.42 7.09
N GLN A 543 -58.95 -68.18 6.87
CA GLN A 543 -59.52 -68.47 5.55
C GLN A 543 -58.97 -67.50 4.51
N ALA A 544 -58.72 -66.27 4.94
CA ALA A 544 -58.14 -65.32 4.03
C ALA A 544 -56.69 -65.68 3.74
N LEU A 545 -55.96 -66.07 4.79
CA LEU A 545 -54.60 -66.51 4.61
C LEU A 545 -54.44 -67.76 3.83
N ALA A 546 -55.31 -68.72 4.15
CA ALA A 546 -55.36 -69.97 3.36
C ALA A 546 -55.75 -69.76 1.89
N ALA A 547 -56.62 -68.82 1.70
CA ALA A 547 -57.03 -68.50 0.33
C ALA A 547 -55.91 -67.78 -0.48
N SER A 548 -54.97 -67.13 0.25
CA SER A 548 -53.91 -66.45 -0.44
C SER A 548 -52.82 -67.37 -0.95
N GLY A 549 -52.62 -68.43 -0.27
CA GLY A 549 -51.62 -69.42 -0.69
C GLY A 549 -50.17 -68.92 -0.51
N ASP A 550 -50.05 -67.71 -0.41
CA ASP A 550 -48.73 -67.15 -0.44
C ASP A 550 -48.39 -66.43 0.81
N ALA A 551 -49.20 -66.47 1.73
CA ALA A 551 -49.00 -65.73 2.96
C ALA A 551 -47.66 -66.01 3.65
N LEU A 552 -47.15 -67.17 3.38
CA LEU A 552 -45.93 -67.63 3.95
C LEU A 552 -44.80 -67.80 2.95
N SER A 553 -45.05 -67.43 1.77
CA SER A 553 -44.06 -67.55 0.73
C SER A 553 -43.15 -66.30 0.72
N THR A 554 -42.38 -66.28 -0.26
CA THR A 554 -41.51 -65.11 -0.49
C THR A 554 -42.29 -63.91 -0.95
N GLU A 555 -43.54 -64.05 -1.10
CA GLU A 555 -44.39 -63.06 -1.67
C GLU A 555 -45.07 -62.20 -0.62
N TRP A 556 -44.34 -61.77 0.28
CA TRP A 556 -44.84 -60.86 1.29
C TRP A 556 -45.54 -59.66 0.76
N SER A 557 -45.08 -59.20 -0.37
CA SER A 557 -45.72 -58.07 -1.00
C SER A 557 -47.17 -58.37 -1.37
N LYS A 558 -47.50 -59.65 -1.63
CA LYS A 558 -48.84 -60.02 -1.87
C LYS A 558 -49.65 -60.19 -0.62
N VAL A 559 -48.98 -60.68 0.40
CA VAL A 559 -49.60 -60.76 1.70
C VAL A 559 -50.01 -59.43 2.22
N ARG A 560 -49.28 -58.53 1.90
CA ARG A 560 -49.55 -57.24 2.31
C ARG A 560 -50.73 -56.61 1.81
N SER A 561 -51.16 -56.96 0.75
CA SER A 561 -52.43 -56.45 0.29
C SER A 561 -53.58 -56.84 1.20
N ARG A 562 -53.31 -57.56 2.24
CA ARG A 562 -54.31 -58.00 3.18
C ARG A 562 -54.24 -57.26 4.45
N PRO A 563 -55.23 -56.55 4.73
CA PRO A 563 -55.28 -55.74 5.95
C PRO A 563 -55.17 -56.55 7.19
N ASN A 564 -55.60 -57.76 7.14
CA ASN A 564 -55.65 -58.59 8.31
C ASN A 564 -54.31 -59.03 8.84
N LEU A 565 -53.30 -58.88 8.05
CA LEU A 565 -51.96 -59.22 8.49
C LEU A 565 -51.25 -58.13 9.18
N VAL A 566 -51.91 -57.02 9.26
CA VAL A 566 -51.33 -55.87 9.84
C VAL A 566 -50.85 -56.05 11.23
N ASN A 567 -51.57 -56.73 11.98
CA ASN A 567 -51.24 -56.87 13.36
C ASN A 567 -49.96 -57.63 13.66
N CYS A 568 -49.50 -58.36 12.70
CA CYS A 568 -48.28 -59.07 12.90
C CYS A 568 -47.05 -58.18 12.84
N PHE A 569 -47.21 -57.24 12.04
CA PHE A 569 -46.12 -56.47 11.79
C PHE A 569 -46.28 -55.15 11.90
N ASP A 570 -47.21 -54.83 12.01
CA ASP A 570 -47.45 -53.65 11.82
C ASP A 570 -47.37 -52.82 12.68
N ALA A 571 -46.91 -53.24 13.44
CA ALA A 571 -46.71 -52.32 14.06
C ALA A 571 -46.22 -51.26 13.27
N GLU A 572 -46.02 -51.34 12.27
CA GLU A 572 -45.61 -50.39 11.55
C GLU A 572 -46.04 -50.19 10.35
N ARG A 573 -46.73 -50.58 10.17
CA ARG A 573 -47.23 -50.55 9.30
C ARG A 573 -46.99 -50.66 8.69
N ARG A 574 -46.80 -50.81 9.08
CA ARG A 574 -46.70 -51.12 8.34
C ARG A 574 -45.84 -51.77 8.20
N SER A 575 -45.25 -52.00 8.82
CA SER A 575 -44.42 -52.82 8.57
C SER A 575 -44.57 -54.18 8.87
N GLY A 576 -45.06 -54.58 9.54
CA GLY A 576 -45.18 -55.90 9.71
C GLY A 576 -46.14 -56.41 8.90
N CYS A 577 -47.07 -56.05 9.05
CA CYS A 577 -48.15 -56.47 8.34
C CYS A 577 -48.67 -55.40 7.50
N SER A 578 -48.17 -54.45 7.30
CA SER A 578 -48.78 -53.53 6.58
C SER A 578 -48.20 -53.02 5.46
N ASP A 579 -48.26 -52.98 4.79
CA ASP A 579 -47.99 -52.44 3.84
C ASP A 579 -47.27 -52.32 3.13
N PHE A 580 -47.28 -52.53 3.11
CA PHE A 580 -46.78 -52.46 2.32
C PHE A 580 -46.76 -52.07 1.58
#